data_7e759af5002d423529cef2891a0a7a57
#
_entry.id   7e759af5002d423529cef2891a0a7a57
#
_cell.length_a   1.000
_cell.length_b   1.000
_cell.length_c   1.000
_cell.angle_alpha   90.00
_cell.angle_beta   90.00
_cell.angle_gamma   90.00
#
_symmetry.space_group_name_H-M   'P 1'
#
loop_
_entity.id
_entity.type
_entity.pdbx_description
1 polymer ?
#
loop_
_entity_poly.entity_id
_entity_poly.type
_entity_poly.pdbx_seq_one_letter_code
_entity_poly.pdbx_strand_id
1 'polypeptide(L)'
;LYLHNSNEYLVAQFAAFKNECVPINVNYRYQEDELIYLLDNADAEAIFYQACYADRIKAIKNKLPKIKAFIQVMDGSEDLLEGSDEYSEIIQKEDKQKERERSEENFYMLYTGGTTGMPKGVMYKQGLFLGSMMKTAFAMGFPVPEDLEDIESLIKEKAASNELPVSLVGCPLMHGTGMWLGAFLPHLSGGSVVTMPSLGFDPDRLWREVESKKATSVVIVGDAFAKPMLDSLNKASADGNAYSIDSLQTIISSGVMWSSEVKDGLLKHKDMVLIDTMGSTEGGMGSSISSRDNPAKTAKFNINPGVIIVDDEGKEVSPGSGVRGKIGTSGLVPEGYYKDPEKSAETFKEFNGVRYSFPGDYALLEEDGSITLLGRGSNCINTAGEKVYPEEVEE
;
A
#
# COMPACT_ATOMS: atom_id res chain seq x y z
N LEU A 1 -9.86 4.81 -10.45
CA LEU A 1 -10.43 5.31 -9.19
C LEU A 1 -9.71 6.60 -8.79
N TYR A 2 -10.34 7.75 -9.01
CA TYR A 2 -9.84 9.09 -8.71
C TYR A 2 -10.56 9.65 -7.48
N LEU A 3 -10.34 8.98 -6.35
CA LEU A 3 -11.07 9.15 -5.09
C LEU A 3 -10.11 9.34 -3.92
N HIS A 4 -10.58 10.01 -2.86
CA HIS A 4 -9.96 9.98 -1.55
C HIS A 4 -10.19 8.66 -0.82
N ASN A 5 -9.63 8.52 0.39
CA ASN A 5 -9.91 7.39 1.27
C ASN A 5 -11.39 7.39 1.67
N SER A 6 -12.19 6.62 0.96
CA SER A 6 -13.62 6.52 1.22
C SER A 6 -14.11 5.08 1.06
N ASN A 7 -15.30 4.79 1.55
CA ASN A 7 -15.93 3.50 1.36
C ASN A 7 -16.20 3.21 -0.12
N GLU A 8 -16.53 4.25 -0.88
CA GLU A 8 -16.80 4.18 -2.32
C GLU A 8 -15.56 3.73 -3.09
N TYR A 9 -14.35 4.11 -2.64
CA TYR A 9 -13.10 3.62 -3.22
C TYR A 9 -13.02 2.09 -3.12
N LEU A 10 -13.25 1.54 -1.93
CA LEU A 10 -13.20 0.10 -1.70
C LEU A 10 -14.31 -0.65 -2.44
N VAL A 11 -15.52 -0.10 -2.43
CA VAL A 11 -16.65 -0.70 -3.16
C VAL A 11 -16.35 -0.74 -4.67
N ALA A 12 -15.87 0.36 -5.25
CA ALA A 12 -15.51 0.42 -6.67
C ALA A 12 -14.35 -0.52 -7.01
N GLN A 13 -13.34 -0.62 -6.12
CA GLN A 13 -12.20 -1.54 -6.25
C GLN A 13 -12.67 -3.00 -6.36
N PHE A 14 -13.49 -3.45 -5.40
CA PHE A 14 -14.00 -4.82 -5.41
C PHE A 14 -15.07 -5.07 -6.48
N ALA A 15 -15.86 -4.04 -6.84
CA ALA A 15 -16.78 -4.14 -7.96
C ALA A 15 -16.04 -4.37 -9.28
N ALA A 16 -14.91 -3.69 -9.50
CA ALA A 16 -14.06 -3.94 -10.65
C ALA A 16 -13.59 -5.40 -10.72
N PHE A 17 -13.04 -5.95 -9.63
CA PHE A 17 -12.65 -7.36 -9.56
C PHE A 17 -13.81 -8.31 -9.84
N LYS A 18 -14.97 -8.05 -9.24
CA LYS A 18 -16.18 -8.86 -9.43
C LYS A 18 -16.70 -8.85 -10.86
N ASN A 19 -16.41 -7.81 -11.62
CA ASN A 19 -16.78 -7.66 -13.03
C ASN A 19 -15.64 -8.00 -14.00
N GLU A 20 -14.56 -8.63 -13.52
CA GLU A 20 -13.37 -8.99 -14.32
C GLU A 20 -12.75 -7.77 -15.01
N CYS A 21 -12.92 -6.60 -14.41
CA CYS A 21 -12.25 -5.37 -14.79
C CYS A 21 -10.97 -5.18 -13.98
N VAL A 22 -10.04 -4.42 -14.54
CA VAL A 22 -8.79 -4.04 -13.89
C VAL A 22 -8.98 -2.70 -13.19
N PRO A 23 -9.03 -2.65 -11.85
CA PRO A 23 -9.10 -1.38 -11.14
C PRO A 23 -7.76 -0.65 -11.23
N ILE A 24 -7.82 0.63 -11.60
CA ILE A 24 -6.66 1.51 -11.74
C ILE A 24 -6.70 2.58 -10.65
N ASN A 25 -5.66 2.66 -9.84
CA ASN A 25 -5.49 3.75 -8.89
C ASN A 25 -5.06 5.03 -9.59
N VAL A 26 -5.65 6.16 -9.21
CA VAL A 26 -5.26 7.48 -9.71
C VAL A 26 -4.81 8.34 -8.53
N ASN A 27 -3.62 8.91 -8.64
CA ASN A 27 -3.15 9.83 -7.62
C ASN A 27 -3.99 11.11 -7.66
N TYR A 28 -4.68 11.43 -6.57
CA TYR A 28 -5.57 12.61 -6.49
C TYR A 28 -4.82 13.94 -6.58
N ARG A 29 -3.49 13.95 -6.50
CA ARG A 29 -2.64 15.13 -6.69
C ARG A 29 -2.35 15.42 -8.15
N TYR A 30 -2.58 14.47 -9.06
CA TYR A 30 -2.31 14.64 -10.48
C TYR A 30 -3.12 15.79 -11.07
N GLN A 31 -2.44 16.56 -11.94
CA GLN A 31 -3.03 17.62 -12.75
C GLN A 31 -3.52 17.04 -14.08
N GLU A 32 -4.05 17.89 -14.95
CA GLU A 32 -4.72 17.49 -16.19
C GLU A 32 -3.85 16.62 -17.09
N ASP A 33 -2.59 16.99 -17.33
CA ASP A 33 -1.69 16.28 -18.26
C ASP A 33 -1.33 14.88 -17.72
N GLU A 34 -1.09 14.77 -16.42
CA GLU A 34 -0.81 13.49 -15.76
C GLU A 34 -2.04 12.58 -15.78
N LEU A 35 -3.23 13.15 -15.58
CA LEU A 35 -4.49 12.39 -15.64
C LEU A 35 -4.77 11.88 -17.06
N ILE A 36 -4.60 12.73 -18.07
CA ILE A 36 -4.76 12.34 -19.47
C ILE A 36 -3.81 11.21 -19.81
N TYR A 37 -2.52 11.36 -19.47
CA TYR A 37 -1.53 10.32 -19.70
C TYR A 37 -1.92 9.00 -19.05
N LEU A 38 -2.20 9.01 -17.73
CA LEU A 38 -2.50 7.79 -16.99
C LEU A 38 -3.74 7.08 -17.54
N LEU A 39 -4.83 7.83 -17.74
CA LEU A 39 -6.10 7.27 -18.19
C LEU A 39 -6.02 6.73 -19.62
N ASP A 40 -5.29 7.40 -20.51
CA ASP A 40 -5.05 6.90 -21.88
C ASP A 40 -4.09 5.70 -21.90
N ASN A 41 -3.00 5.76 -21.13
CA ASN A 41 -2.04 4.65 -21.03
C ASN A 41 -2.70 3.40 -20.47
N ALA A 42 -3.54 3.54 -19.44
CA ALA A 42 -4.28 2.45 -18.81
C ALA A 42 -5.43 1.89 -19.65
N ASP A 43 -5.74 2.47 -20.82
CA ASP A 43 -6.95 2.16 -21.62
C ASP A 43 -8.23 2.21 -20.76
N ALA A 44 -8.32 3.22 -19.88
CA ALA A 44 -9.44 3.34 -18.96
C ALA A 44 -10.77 3.53 -19.71
N GLU A 45 -11.78 2.73 -19.37
CA GLU A 45 -13.12 2.79 -19.97
C GLU A 45 -14.16 3.43 -19.04
N ALA A 46 -13.89 3.48 -17.74
CA ALA A 46 -14.74 4.15 -16.75
C ALA A 46 -13.88 4.87 -15.72
N ILE A 47 -14.40 5.96 -15.18
CA ILE A 47 -13.76 6.68 -14.08
C ILE A 47 -14.75 6.96 -12.98
N PHE A 48 -14.38 6.52 -11.75
CA PHE A 48 -15.02 6.96 -10.52
C PHE A 48 -14.20 8.13 -9.96
N TYR A 49 -14.84 9.24 -9.71
CA TYR A 49 -14.14 10.44 -9.21
C TYR A 49 -14.92 11.16 -8.12
N GLN A 50 -14.19 11.79 -7.21
CA GLN A 50 -14.78 12.61 -6.14
C GLN A 50 -15.30 13.93 -6.72
N ALA A 51 -16.43 14.45 -6.20
CA ALA A 51 -17.02 15.69 -6.69
C ALA A 51 -16.05 16.87 -6.69
N CYS A 52 -15.18 17.00 -5.67
CA CYS A 52 -14.16 18.04 -5.61
C CYS A 52 -13.17 18.05 -6.81
N TYR A 53 -13.20 17.03 -7.67
CA TYR A 53 -12.41 16.96 -8.92
C TYR A 53 -13.22 17.18 -10.17
N ALA A 54 -14.51 17.55 -10.06
CA ALA A 54 -15.41 17.72 -11.20
C ALA A 54 -14.85 18.70 -12.25
N ASP A 55 -14.26 19.81 -11.82
CA ASP A 55 -13.68 20.78 -12.74
C ASP A 55 -12.51 20.22 -13.56
N ARG A 56 -11.63 19.42 -12.93
CA ARG A 56 -10.55 18.71 -13.64
C ARG A 56 -11.10 17.71 -14.66
N ILE A 57 -12.09 16.92 -14.25
CA ILE A 57 -12.74 15.97 -15.17
C ILE A 57 -13.39 16.70 -16.33
N LYS A 58 -14.07 17.82 -16.09
CA LYS A 58 -14.67 18.67 -17.12
C LYS A 58 -13.65 19.16 -18.14
N ALA A 59 -12.46 19.57 -17.66
CA ALA A 59 -11.38 20.08 -18.50
C ALA A 59 -10.76 18.99 -19.41
N ILE A 60 -10.72 17.74 -18.97
CA ILE A 60 -10.06 16.64 -19.69
C ILE A 60 -11.03 15.68 -20.41
N LYS A 61 -12.31 15.67 -20.06
CA LYS A 61 -13.32 14.71 -20.52
C LYS A 61 -13.29 14.52 -22.06
N ASN A 62 -13.20 15.60 -22.81
CA ASN A 62 -13.20 15.55 -24.27
C ASN A 62 -11.88 15.03 -24.87
N LYS A 63 -10.83 14.92 -24.07
CA LYS A 63 -9.52 14.37 -24.46
C LYS A 63 -9.39 12.87 -24.20
N LEU A 64 -10.41 12.24 -23.61
CA LEU A 64 -10.41 10.85 -23.16
C LEU A 64 -11.50 10.02 -23.89
N PRO A 65 -11.38 9.79 -25.20
CA PRO A 65 -12.43 9.16 -25.99
C PRO A 65 -12.69 7.67 -25.64
N LYS A 66 -11.79 7.03 -24.92
CA LYS A 66 -11.96 5.65 -24.46
C LYS A 66 -12.90 5.53 -23.25
N ILE A 67 -13.05 6.62 -22.46
CA ILE A 67 -13.90 6.60 -21.27
C ILE A 67 -15.37 6.68 -21.70
N LYS A 68 -16.12 5.65 -21.35
CA LYS A 68 -17.55 5.48 -21.66
C LYS A 68 -18.45 5.87 -20.49
N ALA A 69 -17.94 5.79 -19.25
CA ALA A 69 -18.70 6.08 -18.03
C ALA A 69 -17.91 7.01 -17.09
N PHE A 70 -18.57 8.06 -16.65
CA PHE A 70 -18.10 9.00 -15.65
C PHE A 70 -19.01 8.89 -14.44
N ILE A 71 -18.49 8.41 -13.31
CA ILE A 71 -19.26 8.16 -12.08
C ILE A 71 -18.75 9.09 -11.00
N GLN A 72 -19.59 10.03 -10.58
CA GLN A 72 -19.27 11.03 -9.57
C GLN A 72 -19.71 10.58 -8.19
N VAL A 73 -18.76 10.59 -7.24
CA VAL A 73 -19.02 10.39 -5.81
C VAL A 73 -19.23 11.76 -5.18
N MET A 74 -20.42 12.01 -4.67
CA MET A 74 -20.78 13.27 -4.06
C MET A 74 -20.13 13.43 -2.69
N ASP A 75 -19.57 14.61 -2.43
CA ASP A 75 -18.96 14.99 -1.16
C ASP A 75 -19.40 16.37 -0.66
N GLY A 76 -20.36 16.98 -1.38
CA GLY A 76 -20.91 18.30 -1.08
C GLY A 76 -20.07 19.48 -1.56
N SER A 77 -18.97 19.23 -2.29
CA SER A 77 -18.11 20.29 -2.82
C SER A 77 -18.60 20.89 -4.13
N GLU A 78 -19.11 20.03 -5.04
CA GLU A 78 -19.55 20.42 -6.38
C GLU A 78 -20.85 19.68 -6.75
N ASP A 79 -21.62 20.27 -7.64
CA ASP A 79 -22.81 19.64 -8.23
C ASP A 79 -22.44 18.49 -9.19
N LEU A 80 -23.43 17.68 -9.54
CA LEU A 80 -23.24 16.59 -10.49
C LEU A 80 -22.85 17.16 -11.88
N LEU A 81 -21.67 16.74 -12.37
CA LEU A 81 -21.17 17.17 -13.66
C LEU A 81 -22.04 16.60 -14.78
N GLU A 82 -22.43 17.44 -15.75
CA GLU A 82 -23.23 17.04 -16.91
C GLU A 82 -22.59 15.85 -17.66
N GLY A 83 -23.40 14.82 -17.88
CA GLY A 83 -22.98 13.56 -18.50
C GLY A 83 -22.12 12.68 -17.60
N SER A 84 -22.24 12.83 -16.30
CA SER A 84 -21.82 11.87 -15.29
C SER A 84 -23.04 11.27 -14.60
N ASP A 85 -22.87 10.05 -14.11
CA ASP A 85 -23.85 9.38 -13.27
C ASP A 85 -23.49 9.57 -11.79
N GLU A 86 -24.49 9.73 -10.92
CA GLU A 86 -24.25 9.79 -9.49
C GLU A 86 -24.08 8.38 -8.90
N TYR A 87 -23.00 8.18 -8.15
CA TYR A 87 -22.64 6.88 -7.55
C TYR A 87 -23.76 6.29 -6.68
N SER A 88 -24.37 7.08 -5.81
CA SER A 88 -25.43 6.60 -4.91
C SER A 88 -26.69 6.18 -5.65
N GLU A 89 -27.02 6.84 -6.77
CA GLU A 89 -28.14 6.45 -7.60
C GLU A 89 -27.92 5.13 -8.34
N ILE A 90 -26.68 4.89 -8.82
CA ILE A 90 -26.34 3.62 -9.49
C ILE A 90 -26.53 2.45 -8.51
N ILE A 91 -25.99 2.57 -7.30
CA ILE A 91 -26.09 1.49 -6.29
C ILE A 91 -27.55 1.19 -5.91
N GLN A 92 -28.41 2.20 -5.87
CA GLN A 92 -29.82 2.02 -5.49
C GLN A 92 -30.68 1.42 -6.61
N LYS A 93 -30.29 1.61 -7.87
CA LYS A 93 -31.11 1.22 -9.04
C LYS A 93 -30.84 -0.21 -9.51
N GLU A 94 -29.67 -0.74 -9.22
CA GLU A 94 -29.23 -1.99 -9.81
C GLU A 94 -29.44 -3.19 -8.87
N ASP A 95 -29.92 -4.30 -9.45
CA ASP A 95 -30.03 -5.57 -8.75
C ASP A 95 -28.66 -6.21 -8.52
N LYS A 96 -28.57 -7.02 -7.47
CA LYS A 96 -27.36 -7.80 -7.20
C LYS A 96 -27.05 -8.74 -8.37
N GLN A 97 -25.83 -8.66 -8.88
CA GLN A 97 -25.36 -9.63 -9.86
C GLN A 97 -25.31 -11.03 -9.25
N LYS A 98 -25.62 -12.05 -10.07
CA LYS A 98 -25.40 -13.45 -9.68
C LYS A 98 -23.91 -13.71 -9.55
N GLU A 99 -23.56 -14.53 -8.57
CA GLU A 99 -22.20 -15.05 -8.44
C GLU A 99 -21.81 -15.81 -9.71
N ARG A 100 -20.59 -15.64 -10.13
CA ARG A 100 -19.97 -16.32 -11.28
C ARG A 100 -18.53 -16.66 -10.97
N GLU A 101 -18.05 -17.74 -11.55
CA GLU A 101 -16.62 -18.03 -11.55
C GLU A 101 -15.84 -16.92 -12.25
N ARG A 102 -14.66 -16.63 -11.75
CA ARG A 102 -13.75 -15.63 -12.29
C ARG A 102 -12.39 -16.26 -12.53
N SER A 103 -11.70 -15.79 -13.56
CA SER A 103 -10.39 -16.32 -13.90
C SER A 103 -9.32 -15.81 -12.93
N GLU A 104 -8.50 -16.70 -12.40
CA GLU A 104 -7.28 -16.36 -11.64
C GLU A 104 -6.23 -15.63 -12.49
N GLU A 105 -6.33 -15.78 -13.82
CA GLU A 105 -5.47 -15.16 -14.82
C GLU A 105 -5.78 -13.67 -15.07
N ASN A 106 -6.92 -13.16 -14.52
CA ASN A 106 -7.25 -11.75 -14.60
C ASN A 106 -6.13 -10.91 -13.96
N PHE A 107 -5.97 -9.68 -14.46
CA PHE A 107 -4.94 -8.79 -13.94
C PHE A 107 -5.47 -7.91 -12.81
N TYR A 108 -4.58 -7.68 -11.85
CA TYR A 108 -4.61 -6.54 -10.96
C TYR A 108 -3.49 -5.59 -11.38
N MET A 109 -3.75 -4.30 -11.42
CA MET A 109 -2.76 -3.32 -11.83
C MET A 109 -2.71 -2.17 -10.82
N LEU A 110 -1.48 -1.81 -10.40
CA LEU A 110 -1.24 -0.63 -9.57
C LEU A 110 -0.29 0.32 -10.30
N TYR A 111 -0.76 1.54 -10.56
CA TYR A 111 0.09 2.58 -11.10
C TYR A 111 0.97 3.18 -10.01
N THR A 112 2.26 3.25 -10.28
CA THR A 112 3.25 3.82 -9.35
C THR A 112 3.84 5.09 -9.96
N GLY A 113 3.95 6.15 -9.14
CA GLY A 113 4.71 7.34 -9.52
C GLY A 113 6.20 7.02 -9.44
N GLY A 114 6.86 6.93 -10.59
CA GLY A 114 8.31 6.83 -10.62
C GLY A 114 8.98 8.14 -10.22
N THR A 115 10.10 8.08 -9.51
CA THR A 115 10.93 9.26 -9.19
C THR A 115 11.53 9.95 -10.41
N THR A 116 11.47 9.32 -11.58
CA THR A 116 12.17 9.71 -12.80
C THR A 116 11.31 9.75 -14.06
N GLY A 117 9.97 9.74 -13.95
CA GLY A 117 9.13 9.70 -15.15
C GLY A 117 7.63 9.57 -14.90
N MET A 118 6.88 9.37 -15.98
CA MET A 118 5.44 9.19 -15.93
C MET A 118 5.06 7.89 -15.20
N PRO A 119 3.87 7.83 -14.54
CA PRO A 119 3.42 6.64 -13.81
C PRO A 119 3.36 5.40 -14.69
N LYS A 120 3.72 4.24 -14.10
CA LYS A 120 3.71 2.93 -14.78
C LYS A 120 2.76 1.97 -14.08
N GLY A 121 1.98 1.23 -14.86
CA GLY A 121 1.07 0.21 -14.35
C GLY A 121 1.82 -1.10 -14.09
N VAL A 122 2.01 -1.46 -12.83
CA VAL A 122 2.60 -2.75 -12.42
C VAL A 122 1.52 -3.82 -12.47
N MET A 123 1.72 -4.86 -13.28
CA MET A 123 0.72 -5.91 -13.52
C MET A 123 0.97 -7.17 -12.70
N TYR A 124 -0.07 -7.66 -12.04
CA TYR A 124 -0.07 -8.94 -11.34
C TYR A 124 -1.21 -9.83 -11.82
N LYS A 125 -0.99 -11.14 -11.88
CA LYS A 125 -2.09 -12.12 -11.95
C LYS A 125 -2.86 -12.09 -10.64
N GLN A 126 -4.19 -11.98 -10.68
CA GLN A 126 -5.03 -11.85 -9.48
C GLN A 126 -4.89 -13.05 -8.53
N GLY A 127 -4.87 -14.27 -9.07
CA GLY A 127 -4.71 -15.47 -8.26
C GLY A 127 -3.39 -15.52 -7.50
N LEU A 128 -2.26 -15.22 -8.20
CA LEU A 128 -0.94 -15.17 -7.57
C LEU A 128 -0.84 -14.04 -6.53
N PHE A 129 -1.42 -12.89 -6.84
CA PHE A 129 -1.46 -11.74 -5.94
C PHE A 129 -2.25 -12.08 -4.66
N LEU A 130 -3.44 -12.66 -4.79
CA LEU A 130 -4.27 -13.07 -3.66
C LEU A 130 -3.54 -14.09 -2.77
N GLY A 131 -2.95 -15.12 -3.36
CA GLY A 131 -2.18 -16.12 -2.62
C GLY A 131 -1.01 -15.51 -1.85
N SER A 132 -0.33 -14.52 -2.42
CA SER A 132 0.74 -13.79 -1.73
C SER A 132 0.22 -12.92 -0.59
N MET A 133 -0.92 -12.24 -0.79
CA MET A 133 -1.54 -11.44 0.27
C MET A 133 -1.99 -12.32 1.43
N MET A 134 -2.50 -13.50 1.19
CA MET A 134 -2.86 -14.45 2.25
C MET A 134 -1.63 -14.90 3.07
N LYS A 135 -0.52 -15.22 2.40
CA LYS A 135 0.75 -15.54 3.10
C LYS A 135 1.24 -14.35 3.94
N THR A 136 1.13 -13.15 3.40
CA THR A 136 1.51 -11.92 4.12
C THR A 136 0.59 -11.71 5.33
N ALA A 137 -0.73 -11.87 5.17
CA ALA A 137 -1.68 -11.76 6.26
C ALA A 137 -1.35 -12.75 7.39
N PHE A 138 -1.11 -14.02 7.04
CA PHE A 138 -0.71 -15.03 8.01
C PHE A 138 0.59 -14.66 8.74
N ALA A 139 1.63 -14.22 8.02
CA ALA A 139 2.90 -13.81 8.60
C ALA A 139 2.77 -12.58 9.52
N MET A 140 1.79 -11.72 9.29
CA MET A 140 1.47 -10.57 10.14
C MET A 140 0.50 -10.87 11.28
N GLY A 141 0.12 -12.14 11.47
CA GLY A 141 -0.76 -12.58 12.53
C GLY A 141 -2.25 -12.32 12.27
N PHE A 142 -2.63 -12.00 11.04
CA PHE A 142 -4.04 -11.95 10.66
C PHE A 142 -4.62 -13.36 10.58
N PRO A 143 -5.88 -13.58 11.02
CA PRO A 143 -6.52 -14.88 10.91
C PRO A 143 -6.90 -15.18 9.46
N VAL A 144 -6.17 -16.09 8.83
CA VAL A 144 -6.47 -16.60 7.49
C VAL A 144 -6.49 -18.11 7.50
N PRO A 145 -7.39 -18.78 6.76
CA PRO A 145 -7.44 -20.22 6.68
C PRO A 145 -6.27 -20.79 5.87
N GLU A 146 -5.92 -22.04 6.10
CA GLU A 146 -4.98 -22.79 5.26
C GLU A 146 -5.59 -23.10 3.89
N ASP A 147 -6.89 -23.39 3.86
CA ASP A 147 -7.68 -23.60 2.65
C ASP A 147 -8.77 -22.52 2.50
N LEU A 148 -8.96 -22.03 1.28
CA LEU A 148 -9.96 -21.00 0.96
C LEU A 148 -11.40 -21.48 1.22
N GLU A 149 -11.65 -22.79 1.14
CA GLU A 149 -12.96 -23.38 1.43
C GLU A 149 -13.37 -23.20 2.91
N ASP A 150 -12.39 -23.05 3.80
CA ASP A 150 -12.61 -22.88 5.24
C ASP A 150 -12.81 -21.41 5.67
N ILE A 151 -12.68 -20.46 4.74
CA ILE A 151 -12.71 -19.02 5.07
C ILE A 151 -14.01 -18.60 5.76
N GLU A 152 -15.14 -19.13 5.33
CA GLU A 152 -16.45 -18.81 5.92
C GLU A 152 -16.55 -19.30 7.37
N SER A 153 -16.07 -20.51 7.63
CA SER A 153 -16.04 -21.10 8.97
C SER A 153 -15.15 -20.33 9.92
N LEU A 154 -13.95 -19.97 9.46
CA LEU A 154 -13.00 -19.16 10.23
C LEU A 154 -13.58 -17.77 10.56
N ILE A 155 -14.19 -17.10 9.58
CA ILE A 155 -14.81 -15.78 9.80
C ILE A 155 -15.94 -15.87 10.84
N LYS A 156 -16.78 -16.91 10.77
CA LYS A 156 -17.84 -17.13 11.75
C LYS A 156 -17.29 -17.38 13.16
N GLU A 157 -16.23 -18.18 13.28
CA GLU A 157 -15.56 -18.44 14.55
C GLU A 157 -15.00 -17.14 15.14
N LYS A 158 -14.22 -16.39 14.36
CA LYS A 158 -13.61 -15.12 14.78
C LYS A 158 -14.64 -14.03 15.09
N ALA A 159 -15.74 -13.99 14.35
CA ALA A 159 -16.86 -13.11 14.67
C ALA A 159 -17.52 -13.45 16.01
N ALA A 160 -17.70 -14.74 16.31
CA ALA A 160 -18.28 -15.18 17.55
C ALA A 160 -17.40 -14.86 18.78
N SER A 161 -16.07 -14.87 18.63
CA SER A 161 -15.12 -14.49 19.67
C SER A 161 -14.78 -12.98 19.68
N ASN A 162 -15.36 -12.19 18.78
CA ASN A 162 -15.07 -10.75 18.61
C ASN A 162 -13.58 -10.47 18.28
N GLU A 163 -12.97 -11.34 17.48
CA GLU A 163 -11.55 -11.30 17.10
C GLU A 163 -11.33 -10.86 15.64
N LEU A 164 -12.39 -10.44 14.94
CA LEU A 164 -12.23 -9.92 13.58
C LEU A 164 -11.43 -8.60 13.60
N PRO A 165 -10.45 -8.44 12.70
CA PRO A 165 -9.65 -7.24 12.67
C PRO A 165 -10.47 -6.01 12.24
N VAL A 166 -10.17 -4.87 12.87
CA VAL A 166 -10.66 -3.55 12.47
C VAL A 166 -9.44 -2.70 12.12
N SER A 167 -9.22 -2.47 10.85
CA SER A 167 -8.07 -1.72 10.35
C SER A 167 -8.43 -0.28 10.03
N LEU A 168 -7.72 0.69 10.62
CA LEU A 168 -7.83 2.09 10.26
C LEU A 168 -6.73 2.46 9.25
N VAL A 169 -7.13 2.93 8.08
CA VAL A 169 -6.21 3.31 7.01
C VAL A 169 -5.89 4.79 7.11
N GLY A 170 -4.77 5.12 7.76
CA GLY A 170 -4.29 6.50 7.91
C GLY A 170 -3.62 7.06 6.66
N CYS A 171 -3.11 6.22 5.78
CA CYS A 171 -2.42 6.60 4.55
C CYS A 171 -3.30 6.41 3.30
N PRO A 172 -2.93 6.99 2.13
CA PRO A 172 -3.79 6.93 0.95
C PRO A 172 -4.03 5.52 0.40
N LEU A 173 -5.30 5.18 0.13
CA LEU A 173 -5.71 3.93 -0.53
C LEU A 173 -5.20 3.81 -1.98
N MET A 174 -4.84 4.91 -2.61
CA MET A 174 -4.28 4.88 -3.96
C MET A 174 -2.86 4.30 -4.04
N HIS A 175 -2.23 4.02 -2.90
CA HIS A 175 -0.91 3.39 -2.81
C HIS A 175 -0.99 1.98 -2.23
N GLY A 176 0.00 1.14 -2.57
CA GLY A 176 0.08 -0.23 -2.09
C GLY A 176 0.00 -0.35 -0.57
N THR A 177 0.67 0.52 0.18
CA THR A 177 0.59 0.53 1.66
C THR A 177 -0.84 0.63 2.16
N GLY A 178 -1.60 1.61 1.69
CA GLY A 178 -3.01 1.78 2.10
C GLY A 178 -3.91 0.66 1.61
N MET A 179 -3.80 0.29 0.33
CA MET A 179 -4.68 -0.70 -0.28
C MET A 179 -4.34 -2.12 0.16
N TRP A 180 -3.06 -2.53 0.08
CA TRP A 180 -2.67 -3.90 0.36
C TRP A 180 -2.67 -4.21 1.86
N LEU A 181 -1.96 -3.39 2.64
CA LEU A 181 -1.80 -3.61 4.07
C LEU A 181 -3.01 -3.12 4.88
N GLY A 182 -3.61 -1.99 4.46
CA GLY A 182 -4.71 -1.36 5.18
C GLY A 182 -6.10 -1.89 4.82
N ALA A 183 -6.30 -2.39 3.59
CA ALA A 183 -7.62 -2.83 3.15
C ALA A 183 -7.66 -4.33 2.77
N PHE A 184 -6.75 -4.83 1.92
CA PHE A 184 -6.84 -6.23 1.50
C PHE A 184 -6.58 -7.21 2.64
N LEU A 185 -5.53 -7.00 3.46
CA LEU A 185 -5.24 -7.91 4.57
C LEU A 185 -6.41 -8.08 5.54
N PRO A 186 -7.02 -7.00 6.09
CA PRO A 186 -8.18 -7.16 6.96
C PRO A 186 -9.39 -7.78 6.24
N HIS A 187 -9.66 -7.43 4.98
CA HIS A 187 -10.77 -8.03 4.22
C HIS A 187 -10.58 -9.53 3.97
N LEU A 188 -9.35 -9.99 3.70
CA LEU A 188 -9.05 -11.44 3.59
C LEU A 188 -9.32 -12.20 4.89
N SER A 189 -9.25 -11.51 6.02
CA SER A 189 -9.51 -12.07 7.35
C SER A 189 -10.95 -11.86 7.83
N GLY A 190 -11.86 -11.41 6.96
CA GLY A 190 -13.26 -11.11 7.31
C GLY A 190 -13.44 -9.85 8.16
N GLY A 191 -12.38 -9.05 8.30
CA GLY A 191 -12.37 -7.84 9.10
C GLY A 191 -13.00 -6.62 8.43
N SER A 192 -12.92 -5.50 9.13
CA SER A 192 -13.47 -4.21 8.69
C SER A 192 -12.37 -3.21 8.42
N VAL A 193 -12.65 -2.27 7.52
CA VAL A 193 -11.76 -1.15 7.18
C VAL A 193 -12.43 0.16 7.57
N VAL A 194 -11.72 0.97 8.35
CA VAL A 194 -12.12 2.33 8.70
C VAL A 194 -11.39 3.29 7.78
N THR A 195 -12.14 4.01 6.95
CA THR A 195 -11.61 5.03 6.06
C THR A 195 -11.74 6.42 6.71
N MET A 196 -10.81 7.30 6.40
CA MET A 196 -10.85 8.70 6.84
C MET A 196 -10.96 9.60 5.60
N PRO A 197 -12.17 9.91 5.13
CA PRO A 197 -12.34 10.79 3.98
C PRO A 197 -11.95 12.23 4.39
N SER A 198 -10.74 12.63 4.02
CA SER A 198 -10.22 13.99 4.21
C SER A 198 -9.13 14.29 3.19
N LEU A 199 -8.94 15.57 2.86
CA LEU A 199 -7.88 16.03 1.98
C LEU A 199 -6.49 16.05 2.63
N GLY A 200 -6.43 15.99 3.96
CA GLY A 200 -5.21 16.02 4.74
C GLY A 200 -5.23 15.03 5.89
N PHE A 201 -4.06 14.75 6.43
CA PHE A 201 -3.90 13.90 7.60
C PHE A 201 -4.20 14.68 8.88
N ASP A 202 -5.13 14.18 9.68
CA ASP A 202 -5.52 14.71 11.00
C ASP A 202 -5.26 13.63 12.07
N PRO A 203 -4.17 13.75 12.85
CA PRO A 203 -3.82 12.77 13.87
C PRO A 203 -4.80 12.72 15.03
N ASP A 204 -5.43 13.85 15.40
CA ASP A 204 -6.42 13.89 16.48
C ASP A 204 -7.68 13.14 16.05
N ARG A 205 -8.11 13.31 14.80
CA ARG A 205 -9.20 12.53 14.22
C ARG A 205 -8.87 11.04 14.16
N LEU A 206 -7.64 10.69 13.73
CA LEU A 206 -7.19 9.30 13.68
C LEU A 206 -7.38 8.62 15.05
N TRP A 207 -6.91 9.25 16.13
CA TRP A 207 -7.02 8.66 17.47
C TRP A 207 -8.47 8.57 17.97
N ARG A 208 -9.30 9.57 17.66
CA ARG A 208 -10.76 9.49 17.93
C ARG A 208 -11.43 8.34 17.18
N GLU A 209 -11.03 8.09 15.94
CA GLU A 209 -11.56 6.94 15.17
C GLU A 209 -11.04 5.60 15.73
N VAL A 210 -9.76 5.52 16.14
CA VAL A 210 -9.23 4.34 16.84
C VAL A 210 -10.07 4.02 18.07
N GLU A 211 -10.35 5.02 18.90
CA GLU A 211 -11.15 4.87 20.11
C GLU A 211 -12.60 4.47 19.81
N SER A 212 -13.27 5.20 18.91
CA SER A 212 -14.71 5.03 18.64
C SER A 212 -15.01 3.72 17.89
N LYS A 213 -14.13 3.31 16.96
CA LYS A 213 -14.30 2.10 16.15
C LYS A 213 -13.64 0.88 16.76
N LYS A 214 -12.93 1.04 17.88
CA LYS A 214 -12.14 -0.03 18.50
C LYS A 214 -11.16 -0.65 17.51
N ALA A 215 -10.46 0.20 16.73
CA ALA A 215 -9.52 -0.26 15.74
C ALA A 215 -8.42 -1.13 16.38
N THR A 216 -8.15 -2.27 15.76
CA THR A 216 -7.12 -3.23 16.20
C THR A 216 -5.79 -2.98 15.51
N SER A 217 -5.82 -2.36 14.33
CA SER A 217 -4.63 -1.96 13.58
C SER A 217 -4.77 -0.59 12.95
N VAL A 218 -3.63 0.09 12.78
CA VAL A 218 -3.50 1.35 12.03
C VAL A 218 -2.42 1.19 10.97
N VAL A 219 -2.67 1.66 9.75
CA VAL A 219 -1.72 1.59 8.65
C VAL A 219 -1.30 2.99 8.22
N ILE A 220 0.03 3.23 8.19
CA ILE A 220 0.65 4.54 7.97
C ILE A 220 1.82 4.49 6.98
N VAL A 221 2.45 5.62 6.73
CA VAL A 221 3.67 5.75 5.93
C VAL A 221 4.73 6.52 6.73
N GLY A 222 5.58 5.79 7.45
CA GLY A 222 6.75 6.28 8.17
C GLY A 222 6.49 7.46 9.11
N ASP A 223 7.54 8.20 9.35
CA ASP A 223 7.56 9.35 10.26
C ASP A 223 6.65 10.50 9.82
N ALA A 224 6.36 10.60 8.53
CA ALA A 224 5.43 11.62 8.01
C ALA A 224 4.03 11.53 8.66
N PHE A 225 3.64 10.33 9.10
CA PHE A 225 2.40 10.06 9.83
C PHE A 225 2.66 9.83 11.32
N ALA A 226 3.69 9.05 11.64
CA ALA A 226 3.94 8.60 13.00
C ALA A 226 4.34 9.73 13.95
N LYS A 227 5.13 10.73 13.49
CA LYS A 227 5.50 11.91 14.32
C LYS A 227 4.28 12.72 14.72
N PRO A 228 3.41 13.20 13.80
CA PRO A 228 2.17 13.89 14.19
C PRO A 228 1.25 13.04 15.09
N MET A 229 1.19 11.72 14.87
CA MET A 229 0.41 10.82 15.72
C MET A 229 0.96 10.79 17.16
N LEU A 230 2.29 10.67 17.32
CA LEU A 230 2.95 10.70 18.63
C LEU A 230 2.75 12.04 19.33
N ASP A 231 2.90 13.16 18.62
CA ASP A 231 2.70 14.50 19.15
C ASP A 231 1.26 14.69 19.66
N SER A 232 0.27 14.20 18.92
CA SER A 232 -1.13 14.23 19.33
C SER A 232 -1.37 13.40 20.60
N LEU A 233 -0.81 12.19 20.72
CA LEU A 233 -0.90 11.37 21.94
C LEU A 233 -0.26 12.06 23.15
N ASN A 234 0.95 12.61 22.96
CA ASN A 234 1.69 13.31 24.01
C ASN A 234 0.90 14.51 24.52
N LYS A 235 0.35 15.32 23.60
CA LYS A 235 -0.47 16.50 23.94
C LYS A 235 -1.74 16.09 24.67
N ALA A 236 -2.50 15.14 24.15
CA ALA A 236 -3.73 14.68 24.77
C ALA A 236 -3.50 14.14 26.20
N SER A 237 -2.41 13.40 26.39
CA SER A 237 -2.01 12.89 27.71
C SER A 237 -1.64 14.01 28.67
N ALA A 238 -0.90 15.04 28.22
CA ALA A 238 -0.51 16.19 29.03
C ALA A 238 -1.72 17.05 29.43
N ASP A 239 -2.71 17.17 28.55
CA ASP A 239 -3.94 17.93 28.76
C ASP A 239 -4.98 17.17 29.63
N GLY A 240 -4.69 15.92 30.04
CA GLY A 240 -5.60 15.06 30.81
C GLY A 240 -6.76 14.49 30.00
N ASN A 241 -6.68 14.52 28.67
CA ASN A 241 -7.69 14.06 27.72
C ASN A 241 -7.15 12.92 26.83
N ALA A 242 -6.43 11.96 27.44
CA ALA A 242 -5.82 10.85 26.73
C ALA A 242 -6.86 10.02 25.93
N TYR A 243 -6.53 9.69 24.70
CA TYR A 243 -7.33 8.79 23.88
C TYR A 243 -7.26 7.36 24.44
N SER A 244 -8.39 6.62 24.40
CA SER A 244 -8.38 5.18 24.67
C SER A 244 -7.93 4.42 23.44
N ILE A 245 -6.70 3.90 23.51
CA ILE A 245 -6.11 3.07 22.44
C ILE A 245 -5.99 1.59 22.85
N ASP A 246 -6.80 1.14 23.83
CA ASP A 246 -6.73 -0.21 24.40
C ASP A 246 -6.98 -1.31 23.37
N SER A 247 -7.80 -1.05 22.36
CA SER A 247 -8.08 -1.99 21.27
C SER A 247 -6.92 -2.16 20.29
N LEU A 248 -6.04 -1.17 20.19
CA LEU A 248 -4.97 -1.16 19.18
C LEU A 248 -3.90 -2.20 19.51
N GLN A 249 -3.68 -3.12 18.61
CA GLN A 249 -2.70 -4.22 18.74
C GLN A 249 -1.46 -3.98 17.89
N THR A 250 -1.64 -3.34 16.71
CA THR A 250 -0.58 -3.22 15.72
C THR A 250 -0.62 -1.88 15.01
N ILE A 251 0.57 -1.30 14.74
CA ILE A 251 0.72 -0.25 13.73
C ILE A 251 1.62 -0.80 12.63
N ILE A 252 1.16 -0.70 11.38
CA ILE A 252 1.87 -1.17 10.19
C ILE A 252 2.31 0.04 9.38
N SER A 253 3.57 0.07 8.99
CA SER A 253 4.13 1.12 8.15
C SER A 253 4.87 0.56 6.95
N SER A 254 4.90 1.31 5.86
CA SER A 254 5.74 1.03 4.70
C SER A 254 5.97 2.30 3.87
N GLY A 255 7.01 2.28 3.04
CA GLY A 255 7.22 3.26 1.97
C GLY A 255 8.14 4.42 2.29
N VAL A 256 8.28 4.81 3.55
CA VAL A 256 9.22 5.85 4.03
C VAL A 256 9.78 5.43 5.37
N MET A 257 10.95 5.95 5.72
CA MET A 257 11.61 5.67 6.99
C MET A 257 10.70 5.94 8.19
N TRP A 258 10.75 5.03 9.15
CA TRP A 258 10.11 5.13 10.46
C TRP A 258 11.17 5.01 11.55
N SER A 259 11.52 6.13 12.17
CA SER A 259 12.62 6.22 13.12
C SER A 259 12.36 5.43 14.41
N SER A 260 13.45 4.92 15.00
CA SER A 260 13.39 4.21 16.28
C SER A 260 12.87 5.10 17.40
N GLU A 261 13.25 6.38 17.43
CA GLU A 261 12.78 7.35 18.42
C GLU A 261 11.24 7.47 18.44
N VAL A 262 10.62 7.57 17.25
CA VAL A 262 9.16 7.68 17.14
C VAL A 262 8.49 6.35 17.51
N LYS A 263 9.05 5.21 17.11
CA LYS A 263 8.58 3.88 17.51
C LYS A 263 8.58 3.73 19.03
N ASP A 264 9.70 4.06 19.67
CA ASP A 264 9.83 4.01 21.14
C ASP A 264 8.86 4.97 21.84
N GLY A 265 8.65 6.15 21.25
CA GLY A 265 7.66 7.11 21.73
C GLY A 265 6.24 6.54 21.74
N LEU A 266 5.81 5.93 20.65
CA LEU A 266 4.50 5.28 20.54
C LEU A 266 4.35 4.11 21.53
N LEU A 267 5.38 3.30 21.69
CA LEU A 267 5.40 2.17 22.62
C LEU A 267 5.31 2.60 24.09
N LYS A 268 5.71 3.83 24.46
CA LYS A 268 5.50 4.36 25.82
C LYS A 268 4.01 4.51 26.15
N HIS A 269 3.17 4.88 25.17
CA HIS A 269 1.73 5.02 25.38
C HIS A 269 1.04 3.66 25.52
N LYS A 270 1.42 2.70 24.69
CA LYS A 270 0.86 1.34 24.73
C LYS A 270 1.87 0.33 24.23
N ASP A 271 1.94 -0.82 24.90
CA ASP A 271 2.64 -1.98 24.37
C ASP A 271 1.83 -2.60 23.23
N MET A 272 2.40 -2.62 22.04
CA MET A 272 1.80 -3.12 20.81
C MET A 272 2.89 -3.57 19.84
N VAL A 273 2.52 -4.22 18.77
CA VAL A 273 3.45 -4.64 17.73
C VAL A 273 3.55 -3.55 16.67
N LEU A 274 4.76 -3.08 16.41
CA LEU A 274 5.06 -2.16 15.32
C LEU A 274 5.71 -2.93 14.18
N ILE A 275 5.06 -2.97 13.03
CA ILE A 275 5.54 -3.68 11.84
C ILE A 275 5.93 -2.64 10.79
N ASP A 276 7.21 -2.60 10.48
CA ASP A 276 7.77 -1.74 9.43
C ASP A 276 8.14 -2.61 8.24
N THR A 277 7.45 -2.45 7.11
CA THR A 277 7.66 -3.27 5.92
C THR A 277 8.41 -2.49 4.87
N MET A 278 9.44 -3.10 4.34
CA MET A 278 10.23 -2.59 3.23
C MET A 278 9.80 -3.28 1.93
N GLY A 279 9.50 -2.48 0.92
CA GLY A 279 9.11 -2.98 -0.39
C GLY A 279 8.76 -1.87 -1.35
N SER A 280 8.45 -2.27 -2.54
CA SER A 280 7.93 -1.42 -3.62
C SER A 280 6.67 -2.06 -4.22
N THR A 281 6.06 -1.37 -5.18
CA THR A 281 4.94 -1.97 -5.93
C THR A 281 5.38 -3.24 -6.69
N GLU A 282 6.66 -3.39 -6.97
CA GLU A 282 7.24 -4.50 -7.70
C GLU A 282 7.62 -5.71 -6.82
N GLY A 283 7.59 -5.57 -5.48
CA GLY A 283 7.84 -6.71 -4.57
C GLY A 283 8.15 -6.31 -3.14
N GLY A 284 7.85 -7.22 -2.22
CA GLY A 284 8.16 -7.09 -0.80
C GLY A 284 9.59 -7.56 -0.49
N MET A 285 10.39 -6.76 0.17
CA MET A 285 11.82 -7.00 0.40
C MET A 285 12.11 -7.53 1.80
N GLY A 286 11.49 -6.93 2.81
CA GLY A 286 11.75 -7.30 4.19
C GLY A 286 10.81 -6.63 5.18
N SER A 287 11.01 -6.94 6.46
CA SER A 287 10.25 -6.32 7.55
C SER A 287 11.08 -6.20 8.82
N SER A 288 10.72 -5.23 9.64
CA SER A 288 11.21 -5.05 11.01
C SER A 288 10.01 -5.08 11.95
N ILE A 289 10.09 -5.91 12.99
CA ILE A 289 9.04 -6.03 14.00
C ILE A 289 9.60 -5.52 15.32
N SER A 290 8.90 -4.60 15.97
CA SER A 290 9.30 -3.97 17.22
C SER A 290 8.19 -4.02 18.25
N SER A 291 8.58 -4.10 19.52
CA SER A 291 7.74 -4.02 20.70
C SER A 291 8.58 -3.47 21.86
N ARG A 292 7.99 -3.30 23.05
CA ARG A 292 8.78 -2.89 24.23
C ARG A 292 9.92 -3.85 24.55
N ASP A 293 9.69 -5.16 24.36
CA ASP A 293 10.70 -6.19 24.64
C ASP A 293 11.70 -6.39 23.48
N ASN A 294 11.36 -5.89 22.28
CA ASN A 294 12.18 -5.98 21.09
C ASN A 294 12.27 -4.60 20.41
N PRO A 295 13.08 -3.67 20.92
CA PRO A 295 13.19 -2.32 20.38
C PRO A 295 13.75 -2.31 18.96
N ALA A 296 13.23 -1.43 18.13
CA ALA A 296 13.64 -1.30 16.74
C ALA A 296 15.02 -0.67 16.59
N LYS A 297 15.68 -1.05 15.49
CA LYS A 297 16.76 -0.26 14.90
C LYS A 297 16.24 0.40 13.62
N THR A 298 16.60 1.66 13.43
CA THR A 298 16.25 2.38 12.19
C THR A 298 16.93 1.69 11.01
N ALA A 299 16.24 1.70 9.84
CA ALA A 299 16.71 1.19 8.55
C ALA A 299 17.17 -0.29 8.51
N LYS A 300 17.03 -1.05 9.61
CA LYS A 300 17.42 -2.46 9.68
C LYS A 300 16.20 -3.39 9.51
N PHE A 301 16.28 -4.30 8.54
CA PHE A 301 15.16 -5.19 8.18
C PHE A 301 15.62 -6.65 8.08
N ASN A 302 14.77 -7.55 8.51
CA ASN A 302 14.89 -8.97 8.17
C ASN A 302 14.39 -9.18 6.75
N ILE A 303 15.17 -9.86 5.92
CA ILE A 303 14.79 -10.13 4.52
C ILE A 303 13.67 -11.18 4.44
N ASN A 304 12.78 -11.01 3.48
CA ASN A 304 11.77 -12.01 3.19
C ASN A 304 12.40 -13.24 2.50
N PRO A 305 11.80 -14.43 2.62
CA PRO A 305 12.22 -15.59 1.83
C PRO A 305 12.24 -15.26 0.32
N GLY A 306 13.32 -15.66 -0.36
CA GLY A 306 13.46 -15.39 -1.78
C GLY A 306 14.01 -14.00 -2.14
N VAL A 307 14.48 -13.24 -1.17
CA VAL A 307 15.22 -11.99 -1.38
C VAL A 307 16.72 -12.29 -1.53
N ILE A 308 17.36 -11.65 -2.50
CA ILE A 308 18.80 -11.70 -2.73
C ILE A 308 19.38 -10.29 -2.86
N ILE A 309 20.66 -10.16 -2.56
CA ILE A 309 21.43 -8.93 -2.79
C ILE A 309 22.48 -9.23 -3.85
N VAL A 310 22.50 -8.44 -4.93
CA VAL A 310 23.38 -8.66 -6.09
C VAL A 310 24.22 -7.40 -6.32
N ASP A 311 25.53 -7.56 -6.38
CA ASP A 311 26.46 -6.45 -6.64
C ASP A 311 26.35 -5.90 -8.08
N ASP A 312 27.12 -4.85 -8.39
CA ASP A 312 27.10 -4.22 -9.70
C ASP A 312 27.72 -5.13 -10.81
N GLU A 313 28.45 -6.18 -10.43
CA GLU A 313 29.00 -7.20 -11.35
C GLU A 313 28.02 -8.35 -11.61
N GLY A 314 26.87 -8.35 -10.95
CA GLY A 314 25.83 -9.39 -11.08
C GLY A 314 26.11 -10.63 -10.23
N LYS A 315 26.90 -10.52 -9.16
CA LYS A 315 27.20 -11.61 -8.25
C LYS A 315 26.46 -11.43 -6.93
N GLU A 316 25.97 -12.52 -6.38
CA GLU A 316 25.30 -12.51 -5.07
C GLU A 316 26.26 -12.11 -3.95
N VAL A 317 25.84 -11.15 -3.13
CA VAL A 317 26.63 -10.61 -2.02
C VAL A 317 26.57 -11.54 -0.82
N SER A 318 27.73 -11.84 -0.23
CA SER A 318 27.82 -12.65 1.00
C SER A 318 27.53 -11.82 2.25
N PRO A 319 26.85 -12.39 3.27
CA PRO A 319 26.64 -11.71 4.54
C PRO A 319 27.91 -11.17 5.17
N GLY A 320 27.86 -9.96 5.73
CA GLY A 320 28.97 -9.32 6.43
C GLY A 320 30.14 -8.88 5.53
N SER A 321 30.02 -8.96 4.20
CA SER A 321 31.11 -8.57 3.28
C SER A 321 31.34 -7.06 3.18
N GLY A 322 30.39 -6.23 3.64
CA GLY A 322 30.41 -4.78 3.46
C GLY A 322 30.20 -4.32 2.00
N VAL A 323 29.92 -5.25 1.09
CA VAL A 323 29.62 -4.93 -0.31
C VAL A 323 28.15 -4.56 -0.43
N ARG A 324 27.89 -3.38 -1.01
CA ARG A 324 26.53 -2.98 -1.34
C ARG A 324 26.02 -3.70 -2.57
N GLY A 325 24.72 -3.97 -2.62
CA GLY A 325 24.11 -4.57 -3.81
C GLY A 325 22.66 -4.16 -3.98
N LYS A 326 22.15 -4.47 -5.17
CA LYS A 326 20.73 -4.28 -5.52
C LYS A 326 19.91 -5.38 -4.89
N ILE A 327 18.76 -4.99 -4.34
CA ILE A 327 17.79 -5.93 -3.77
C ILE A 327 16.99 -6.55 -4.90
N GLY A 328 17.02 -7.88 -5.00
CA GLY A 328 16.19 -8.68 -5.87
C GLY A 328 15.15 -9.47 -5.07
N THR A 329 13.89 -9.46 -5.48
CA THR A 329 12.81 -10.21 -4.83
C THR A 329 12.21 -11.23 -5.78
N SER A 330 12.04 -12.48 -5.33
CA SER A 330 11.38 -13.57 -6.08
C SER A 330 10.03 -13.94 -5.43
N GLY A 331 9.39 -14.94 -5.98
CA GLY A 331 8.06 -15.40 -5.53
C GLY A 331 6.95 -14.67 -6.25
N LEU A 332 6.32 -13.67 -5.63
CA LEU A 332 5.36 -12.80 -6.32
C LEU A 332 6.10 -11.74 -7.13
N VAL A 333 6.43 -12.06 -8.37
CA VAL A 333 7.03 -11.11 -9.33
C VAL A 333 5.96 -10.65 -10.30
N PRO A 334 5.78 -9.33 -10.54
CA PRO A 334 4.85 -8.82 -11.54
C PRO A 334 5.08 -9.41 -12.93
N GLU A 335 4.03 -9.51 -13.73
CA GLU A 335 4.14 -9.88 -15.15
C GLU A 335 4.98 -8.87 -15.94
N GLY A 336 4.89 -7.59 -15.56
CA GLY A 336 5.62 -6.49 -16.17
C GLY A 336 4.98 -5.15 -15.87
N TYR A 337 5.47 -4.14 -16.56
CA TYR A 337 4.82 -2.83 -16.65
C TYR A 337 3.91 -2.80 -17.88
N TYR A 338 2.70 -2.34 -17.72
CA TYR A 338 1.74 -2.23 -18.80
C TYR A 338 2.25 -1.30 -19.91
N LYS A 339 2.25 -1.81 -21.16
CA LYS A 339 2.77 -1.10 -22.35
C LYS A 339 4.23 -0.62 -22.26
N ASP A 340 5.03 -1.19 -21.37
CA ASP A 340 6.46 -0.85 -21.26
C ASP A 340 7.33 -2.13 -21.19
N PRO A 341 7.49 -2.84 -22.31
CA PRO A 341 8.24 -4.09 -22.34
C PRO A 341 9.75 -3.89 -22.11
N GLU A 342 10.30 -2.73 -22.49
CA GLU A 342 11.71 -2.40 -22.30
C GLU A 342 12.04 -2.26 -20.82
N LYS A 343 11.27 -1.44 -20.10
CA LYS A 343 11.46 -1.28 -18.64
C LYS A 343 11.12 -2.55 -17.88
N SER A 344 10.14 -3.33 -18.35
CA SER A 344 9.84 -4.65 -17.79
C SER A 344 11.04 -5.59 -17.85
N ALA A 345 11.72 -5.67 -18.98
CA ALA A 345 12.93 -6.49 -19.15
C ALA A 345 14.12 -6.00 -18.30
N GLU A 346 14.22 -4.68 -18.05
CA GLU A 346 15.23 -4.13 -17.17
C GLU A 346 14.99 -4.46 -15.69
N THR A 347 13.73 -4.52 -15.27
CA THR A 347 13.34 -4.67 -13.86
C THR A 347 13.12 -6.12 -13.48
N PHE A 348 12.43 -6.88 -14.32
CA PHE A 348 12.05 -8.27 -14.05
C PHE A 348 12.97 -9.23 -14.82
N LYS A 349 13.98 -9.75 -14.14
CA LYS A 349 15.06 -10.53 -14.74
C LYS A 349 15.13 -11.93 -14.18
N GLU A 350 15.63 -12.84 -14.99
CA GLU A 350 16.04 -14.16 -14.53
C GLU A 350 17.46 -14.09 -13.95
N PHE A 351 17.61 -14.68 -12.76
CA PHE A 351 18.90 -14.85 -12.11
C PHE A 351 18.99 -16.29 -11.58
N ASN A 352 20.00 -17.04 -12.04
CA ASN A 352 20.18 -18.46 -11.70
C ASN A 352 18.91 -19.32 -11.93
N GLY A 353 18.18 -19.09 -13.02
CA GLY A 353 16.96 -19.82 -13.36
C GLY A 353 15.72 -19.45 -12.57
N VAL A 354 15.78 -18.42 -11.75
CA VAL A 354 14.66 -17.88 -10.97
C VAL A 354 14.37 -16.44 -11.41
N ARG A 355 13.09 -16.13 -11.58
CA ARG A 355 12.65 -14.77 -11.94
C ARG A 355 12.60 -13.87 -10.71
N TYR A 356 13.24 -12.71 -10.80
CA TYR A 356 13.34 -11.68 -9.76
C TYR A 356 12.85 -10.32 -10.26
N SER A 357 12.36 -9.53 -9.31
CA SER A 357 12.16 -8.10 -9.47
C SER A 357 13.35 -7.35 -8.85
N PHE A 358 13.97 -6.43 -9.62
CA PHE A 358 15.05 -5.53 -9.17
C PHE A 358 14.58 -4.08 -9.36
N PRO A 359 13.80 -3.50 -8.45
CA PRO A 359 13.23 -2.15 -8.62
C PRO A 359 14.25 -1.01 -8.46
N GLY A 360 15.47 -1.33 -8.03
CA GLY A 360 16.58 -0.38 -7.94
C GLY A 360 16.93 0.10 -6.54
N ASP A 361 16.41 -0.56 -5.52
CA ASP A 361 16.78 -0.34 -4.14
C ASP A 361 18.10 -1.06 -3.81
N TYR A 362 18.98 -0.41 -3.02
CA TYR A 362 20.28 -0.93 -2.59
C TYR A 362 20.31 -1.17 -1.10
N ALA A 363 21.07 -2.17 -0.68
CA ALA A 363 21.29 -2.50 0.72
C ALA A 363 22.70 -3.05 0.97
N LEU A 364 23.07 -3.08 2.25
CA LEU A 364 24.15 -3.90 2.79
C LEU A 364 23.52 -5.16 3.39
N LEU A 365 24.12 -6.31 3.12
CA LEU A 365 23.76 -7.58 3.77
C LEU A 365 24.65 -7.77 5.01
N GLU A 366 24.02 -7.68 6.18
CA GLU A 366 24.70 -7.76 7.46
C GLU A 366 25.16 -9.19 7.78
N GLU A 367 26.07 -9.35 8.74
CA GLU A 367 26.59 -10.65 9.18
C GLU A 367 25.49 -11.58 9.73
N ASP A 368 24.46 -11.00 10.37
CA ASP A 368 23.30 -11.73 10.92
C ASP A 368 22.22 -12.07 9.86
N GLY A 369 22.46 -11.76 8.60
CA GLY A 369 21.53 -11.99 7.50
C GLY A 369 20.41 -10.95 7.36
N SER A 370 20.38 -9.94 8.23
CA SER A 370 19.52 -8.77 8.04
C SER A 370 20.11 -7.83 6.98
N ILE A 371 19.34 -6.84 6.56
CA ILE A 371 19.83 -5.79 5.66
C ILE A 371 19.71 -4.42 6.30
N THR A 372 20.67 -3.56 5.96
CA THR A 372 20.60 -2.12 6.17
C THR A 372 20.26 -1.49 4.82
N LEU A 373 19.08 -0.83 4.75
CA LEU A 373 18.62 -0.17 3.52
C LEU A 373 19.46 1.09 3.26
N LEU A 374 19.98 1.20 2.04
CA LEU A 374 20.71 2.38 1.57
C LEU A 374 19.84 3.32 0.74
N GLY A 375 18.65 2.87 0.32
CA GLY A 375 17.73 3.61 -0.51
C GLY A 375 17.84 3.32 -2.00
N ARG A 376 17.17 4.16 -2.83
CA ARG A 376 17.16 3.98 -4.28
C ARG A 376 18.40 4.55 -4.93
N GLY A 377 19.00 3.77 -5.83
CA GLY A 377 20.15 4.19 -6.61
C GLY A 377 19.93 5.48 -7.44
N SER A 378 18.69 5.78 -7.81
CA SER A 378 18.32 7.03 -8.48
C SER A 378 18.39 8.27 -7.58
N ASN A 379 18.30 8.12 -6.26
CA ASN A 379 18.35 9.22 -5.29
C ASN A 379 19.76 9.44 -4.72
N CYS A 380 20.71 8.59 -5.11
CA CYS A 380 22.08 8.66 -4.67
C CYS A 380 22.77 9.96 -5.15
N ILE A 381 23.40 10.65 -4.23
CA ILE A 381 24.23 11.85 -4.52
C ILE A 381 25.62 11.37 -4.94
N ASN A 382 25.98 11.60 -6.21
CA ASN A 382 27.32 11.34 -6.69
C ASN A 382 28.26 12.46 -6.26
N THR A 383 29.12 12.20 -5.30
CA THR A 383 30.28 13.05 -5.00
C THR A 383 31.45 12.59 -5.87
N ALA A 384 32.52 13.38 -5.97
CA ALA A 384 33.66 13.15 -6.89
C ALA A 384 34.40 11.83 -6.74
N GLY A 385 33.73 10.74 -6.38
CA GLY A 385 34.30 9.38 -6.26
C GLY A 385 33.49 8.46 -5.32
N GLU A 386 32.52 9.01 -4.59
CA GLU A 386 31.70 8.24 -3.65
C GLU A 386 30.22 8.51 -3.93
N LYS A 387 29.39 7.47 -3.70
CA LYS A 387 27.93 7.58 -3.75
C LYS A 387 27.44 7.71 -2.31
N VAL A 388 26.75 8.82 -2.02
CA VAL A 388 26.11 9.06 -0.72
C VAL A 388 24.59 8.84 -0.91
N TYR A 389 24.01 7.99 -0.10
CA TYR A 389 22.58 7.76 -0.10
C TYR A 389 21.94 8.64 0.96
N PRO A 390 20.79 9.31 0.65
CA PRO A 390 20.11 10.17 1.62
C PRO A 390 19.84 9.49 2.95
N GLU A 391 19.44 8.22 2.91
CA GLU A 391 19.10 7.43 4.09
C GLU A 391 20.30 7.19 5.02
N GLU A 392 21.54 7.19 4.50
CA GLU A 392 22.77 7.10 5.31
C GLU A 392 23.08 8.40 6.09
N VAL A 393 22.51 9.52 5.65
CA VAL A 393 22.77 10.85 6.23
C VAL A 393 21.64 11.24 7.20
N GLU A 394 20.47 10.66 7.02
CA GLU A 394 19.25 10.96 7.79
C GLU A 394 19.16 10.10 9.09
N GLU A 395 20.04 9.08 9.25
CA GLU A 395 20.22 8.35 10.50
C GLU A 395 20.91 9.21 11.56
#